data_5c237f9c3277b24d59f9573e2a4e01f8
#
_entry.id   5c237f9c3277b24d59f9573e2a4e01f8
#
_cell.length_a   1.000
_cell.length_b   1.000
_cell.length_c   1.000
_cell.angle_alpha   90.00
_cell.angle_beta   90.00
_cell.angle_gamma   90.00
#
_symmetry.space_group_name_H-M   'P 1'
#
loop_
_entity.id
_entity.type
_entity.pdbx_description
1 polymer ?
#
loop_
_entity_poly.entity_id
_entity_poly.type
_entity_poly.pdbx_seq_one_letter_code
_entity_poly.pdbx_strand_id
1 'polypeptide(L)'
;MFAPFVSSQLNLQGLAFEYTIVRSQRKTAAIHVTSQGVQVRIPKSVSDAWVEEFVVAKQGWINTKLAQQQGKNLRIPVIELGQKVLFLGIWRTLVYAYSVKSQVKLEADEIIFSATDKPTQKQLLSGLQSFFKQQAKQYMVSQTSAKARRLKVVERLSEVVFRRTKSKWGHCTSRGRIQYNWLIMGAPEAVIDYLICHEVSHLIQANHSRAFWALVESMSPDYKRHQNWLNDHSIELSWC
;
A
#
# COMPACT_ATOMS: atom_id res chain seq x y z
N MET A 1 23.71 -13.86 -14.37
CA MET A 1 23.11 -15.13 -14.85
C MET A 1 22.32 -15.73 -13.70
N PHE A 2 20.99 -15.47 -13.63
CA PHE A 2 20.14 -16.02 -12.57
C PHE A 2 19.73 -17.43 -12.96
N ALA A 3 20.07 -18.42 -12.11
CA ALA A 3 19.66 -19.80 -12.31
C ALA A 3 18.12 -19.92 -12.32
N PRO A 4 17.51 -20.74 -13.18
CA PRO A 4 16.08 -20.90 -13.27
C PRO A 4 15.54 -21.49 -11.95
N PHE A 5 14.52 -20.83 -11.40
CA PHE A 5 13.74 -21.35 -10.28
C PHE A 5 12.98 -22.60 -10.77
N VAL A 6 13.29 -23.75 -10.20
CA VAL A 6 12.48 -24.96 -10.43
C VAL A 6 11.21 -24.81 -9.58
N SER A 7 10.10 -24.48 -10.21
CA SER A 7 8.76 -24.52 -9.60
C SER A 7 8.07 -25.81 -10.03
N SER A 8 7.75 -26.68 -9.09
CA SER A 8 6.84 -27.80 -9.29
C SER A 8 5.49 -27.48 -8.68
N GLN A 9 4.41 -27.71 -9.43
CA GLN A 9 3.06 -27.71 -8.89
C GLN A 9 2.75 -29.11 -8.38
N LEU A 10 2.40 -29.22 -7.09
CA LEU A 10 1.91 -30.46 -6.50
C LEU A 10 0.44 -30.23 -6.08
N ASN A 11 -0.43 -31.12 -6.57
CA ASN A 11 -1.83 -31.18 -6.18
C ASN A 11 -2.01 -32.41 -5.31
N LEU A 12 -2.05 -32.21 -3.99
CA LEU A 12 -2.34 -33.29 -3.04
C LEU A 12 -3.85 -33.54 -2.99
N GLN A 13 -4.27 -34.79 -3.26
CA GLN A 13 -5.66 -35.21 -3.05
C GLN A 13 -6.08 -34.90 -1.59
N GLY A 14 -7.09 -34.05 -1.42
CA GLY A 14 -7.65 -33.68 -0.10
C GLY A 14 -7.32 -32.26 0.39
N LEU A 15 -6.53 -31.48 -0.33
CA LEU A 15 -6.34 -30.04 -0.04
C LEU A 15 -7.33 -29.20 -0.87
N ALA A 16 -7.93 -28.20 -0.22
CA ALA A 16 -8.83 -27.24 -0.87
C ALA A 16 -8.09 -26.12 -1.66
N PHE A 17 -6.77 -26.26 -1.85
CA PHE A 17 -5.92 -25.28 -2.54
C PHE A 17 -4.72 -25.94 -3.20
N GLU A 18 -4.24 -25.30 -4.26
CA GLU A 18 -2.98 -25.67 -4.92
C GLU A 18 -1.81 -24.84 -4.33
N TYR A 19 -0.60 -25.38 -4.38
CA TYR A 19 0.59 -24.67 -3.97
C TYR A 19 1.78 -24.92 -4.90
N THR A 20 2.69 -23.94 -4.95
CA THR A 20 3.95 -24.02 -5.68
C THR A 20 5.13 -24.18 -4.72
N ILE A 21 6.07 -25.06 -5.07
CA ILE A 21 7.30 -25.23 -4.30
C ILE A 21 8.42 -24.43 -4.94
N VAL A 22 9.09 -23.59 -4.13
CA VAL A 22 10.29 -22.85 -4.54
C VAL A 22 11.49 -23.28 -3.71
N ARG A 23 12.43 -23.95 -4.36
CA ARG A 23 13.67 -24.43 -3.75
C ARG A 23 14.79 -23.40 -3.92
N SER A 24 15.49 -23.07 -2.85
CA SER A 24 16.60 -22.09 -2.88
C SER A 24 17.67 -22.43 -1.82
N GLN A 25 18.78 -21.70 -1.83
CA GLN A 25 19.86 -21.84 -0.83
C GLN A 25 19.47 -21.17 0.50
N ARG A 26 18.33 -21.49 1.05
CA ARG A 26 17.85 -21.01 2.36
C ARG A 26 18.03 -22.08 3.43
N LYS A 27 18.03 -21.66 4.70
CA LYS A 27 18.17 -22.57 5.85
C LYS A 27 16.83 -22.96 6.49
N THR A 28 15.74 -22.28 6.14
CA THR A 28 14.42 -22.46 6.78
C THR A 28 13.31 -22.65 5.74
N ALA A 29 12.26 -23.37 6.08
CA ALA A 29 11.03 -23.44 5.31
C ALA A 29 10.08 -22.30 5.68
N ALA A 30 9.28 -21.82 4.72
CA ALA A 30 8.23 -20.83 4.95
C ALA A 30 7.09 -20.99 3.93
N ILE A 31 5.86 -20.74 4.38
CA ILE A 31 4.67 -20.68 3.54
C ILE A 31 4.30 -19.22 3.32
N HIS A 32 4.13 -18.84 2.06
CA HIS A 32 3.68 -17.52 1.65
C HIS A 32 2.31 -17.65 0.97
N VAL A 33 1.31 -17.01 1.53
CA VAL A 33 -0.03 -16.89 0.92
C VAL A 33 -0.16 -15.48 0.35
N THR A 34 -0.37 -15.39 -0.96
CA THR A 34 -0.47 -14.14 -1.71
C THR A 34 -1.73 -14.14 -2.58
N SER A 35 -2.02 -13.03 -3.27
CA SER A 35 -3.08 -12.95 -4.28
C SER A 35 -2.86 -13.89 -5.48
N GLN A 36 -1.64 -14.39 -5.67
CA GLN A 36 -1.27 -15.33 -6.72
C GLN A 36 -1.32 -16.80 -6.27
N GLY A 37 -1.72 -17.07 -5.03
CA GLY A 37 -1.81 -18.41 -4.46
C GLY A 37 -0.84 -18.69 -3.32
N VAL A 38 -0.67 -19.97 -3.03
CA VAL A 38 0.18 -20.49 -1.94
C VAL A 38 1.56 -20.87 -2.50
N GLN A 39 2.62 -20.35 -1.89
CA GLN A 39 4.00 -20.68 -2.26
C GLN A 39 4.76 -21.22 -1.05
N VAL A 40 5.31 -22.43 -1.15
CA VAL A 40 6.13 -23.06 -0.12
C VAL A 40 7.60 -22.89 -0.52
N ARG A 41 8.33 -22.11 0.25
CA ARG A 41 9.76 -21.84 0.03
C ARG A 41 10.59 -22.67 0.97
N ILE A 42 11.48 -23.53 0.42
CA ILE A 42 12.26 -24.51 1.16
C ILE A 42 13.74 -24.55 0.76
N PRO A 43 14.62 -25.11 1.63
CA PRO A 43 15.96 -25.49 1.23
C PRO A 43 15.96 -26.54 0.12
N LYS A 44 17.03 -26.57 -0.69
CA LYS A 44 17.19 -27.57 -1.77
C LYS A 44 17.22 -29.02 -1.26
N SER A 45 17.68 -29.24 -0.03
CA SER A 45 17.85 -30.57 0.60
C SER A 45 16.57 -31.18 1.18
N VAL A 46 15.46 -30.45 1.22
CA VAL A 46 14.21 -30.93 1.81
C VAL A 46 13.45 -31.79 0.80
N SER A 47 12.96 -32.97 1.24
CA SER A 47 12.22 -33.92 0.41
C SER A 47 10.77 -33.43 0.12
N ASP A 48 10.17 -33.93 -0.95
CA ASP A 48 8.77 -33.60 -1.27
C ASP A 48 7.81 -34.16 -0.22
N ALA A 49 8.07 -35.37 0.31
CA ALA A 49 7.26 -35.96 1.38
C ALA A 49 7.22 -35.07 2.63
N TRP A 50 8.36 -34.51 3.03
CA TRP A 50 8.39 -33.56 4.14
C TRP A 50 7.57 -32.27 3.84
N VAL A 51 7.60 -31.79 2.60
CA VAL A 51 6.80 -30.61 2.19
C VAL A 51 5.31 -30.90 2.29
N GLU A 52 4.88 -32.09 1.88
CA GLU A 52 3.49 -32.52 1.98
C GLU A 52 3.02 -32.55 3.44
N GLU A 53 3.77 -33.20 4.32
CA GLU A 53 3.48 -33.21 5.76
C GLU A 53 3.43 -31.79 6.34
N PHE A 54 4.38 -30.94 5.96
CA PHE A 54 4.44 -29.56 6.44
C PHE A 54 3.24 -28.74 5.98
N VAL A 55 2.78 -28.89 4.73
CA VAL A 55 1.60 -28.19 4.18
C VAL A 55 0.33 -28.72 4.85
N VAL A 56 0.18 -30.02 5.02
CA VAL A 56 -0.97 -30.63 5.72
C VAL A 56 -1.04 -30.14 7.15
N ALA A 57 0.07 -30.15 7.88
CA ALA A 57 0.13 -29.65 9.26
C ALA A 57 -0.24 -28.17 9.39
N LYS A 58 -0.10 -27.38 8.30
CA LYS A 58 -0.44 -25.94 8.24
C LYS A 58 -1.71 -25.62 7.48
N GLN A 59 -2.48 -26.64 7.04
CA GLN A 59 -3.68 -26.47 6.20
C GLN A 59 -4.69 -25.49 6.81
N GLY A 60 -5.00 -25.62 8.10
CA GLY A 60 -5.96 -24.70 8.76
C GLY A 60 -5.50 -23.25 8.72
N TRP A 61 -4.21 -23.00 8.99
CA TRP A 61 -3.63 -21.65 8.88
C TRP A 61 -3.66 -21.13 7.44
N ILE A 62 -3.32 -21.98 6.46
CA ILE A 62 -3.34 -21.62 5.03
C ILE A 62 -4.76 -21.24 4.60
N ASN A 63 -5.77 -22.05 4.94
CA ASN A 63 -7.17 -21.79 4.62
C ASN A 63 -7.64 -20.46 5.23
N THR A 64 -7.30 -20.19 6.48
CA THR A 64 -7.60 -18.90 7.12
C THR A 64 -6.98 -17.73 6.36
N LYS A 65 -5.71 -17.89 5.92
CA LYS A 65 -5.01 -16.85 5.16
C LYS A 65 -5.58 -16.66 3.75
N LEU A 66 -5.98 -17.73 3.08
CA LEU A 66 -6.65 -17.66 1.77
C LEU A 66 -8.00 -16.94 1.88
N ALA A 67 -8.83 -17.29 2.86
CA ALA A 67 -10.11 -16.61 3.10
C ALA A 67 -9.90 -15.12 3.41
N GLN A 68 -8.91 -14.77 4.25
CA GLN A 68 -8.53 -13.39 4.51
C GLN A 68 -8.08 -12.68 3.22
N GLN A 69 -7.32 -13.35 2.36
CA GLN A 69 -6.85 -12.76 1.11
C GLN A 69 -7.98 -12.56 0.09
N GLN A 70 -8.92 -13.49 0.01
CA GLN A 70 -10.13 -13.35 -0.83
C GLN A 70 -10.99 -12.18 -0.36
N GLY A 71 -11.27 -12.07 0.93
CA GLY A 71 -11.97 -10.93 1.51
C GLY A 71 -11.26 -9.60 1.25
N LYS A 72 -9.92 -9.61 1.20
CA LYS A 72 -9.12 -8.45 0.83
C LYS A 72 -9.29 -8.05 -0.64
N ASN A 73 -9.23 -9.00 -1.56
CA ASN A 73 -9.37 -8.73 -2.99
C ASN A 73 -10.74 -8.13 -3.34
N LEU A 74 -11.82 -8.52 -2.65
CA LEU A 74 -13.15 -7.96 -2.81
C LEU A 74 -13.26 -6.49 -2.36
N ARG A 75 -12.31 -5.99 -1.56
CA ARG A 75 -12.28 -4.61 -1.05
C ARG A 75 -11.43 -3.68 -1.92
N ILE A 76 -10.73 -4.19 -2.93
CA ILE A 76 -9.98 -3.34 -3.86
C ILE A 76 -10.96 -2.60 -4.76
N PRO A 77 -10.98 -1.25 -4.79
CA PRO A 77 -11.88 -0.50 -5.64
C PRO A 77 -11.64 -0.79 -7.12
N VAL A 78 -12.72 -1.02 -7.85
CA VAL A 78 -12.71 -1.08 -9.31
C VAL A 78 -12.69 0.35 -9.85
N ILE A 79 -11.72 0.70 -10.67
CA ILE A 79 -11.58 2.05 -11.24
C ILE A 79 -12.28 2.09 -12.60
N GLU A 80 -13.57 2.41 -12.58
CA GLU A 80 -14.42 2.59 -13.76
C GLU A 80 -15.35 3.78 -13.55
N LEU A 81 -15.85 4.39 -14.63
CA LEU A 81 -16.84 5.45 -14.54
C LEU A 81 -18.13 4.93 -13.86
N GLY A 82 -18.66 5.70 -12.94
CA GLY A 82 -19.78 5.32 -12.08
C GLY A 82 -19.37 4.59 -10.80
N GLN A 83 -18.15 4.08 -10.72
CA GLN A 83 -17.63 3.47 -9.49
C GLN A 83 -17.04 4.51 -8.53
N LYS A 84 -16.80 4.13 -7.30
CA LYS A 84 -16.29 5.03 -6.26
C LYS A 84 -14.86 4.71 -5.86
N VAL A 85 -14.12 5.74 -5.51
CA VAL A 85 -12.76 5.67 -4.95
C VAL A 85 -12.69 6.56 -3.71
N LEU A 86 -11.91 6.13 -2.71
CA LEU A 86 -11.65 6.98 -1.55
C LEU A 86 -10.72 8.14 -1.92
N PHE A 87 -11.13 9.35 -1.54
CA PHE A 87 -10.30 10.56 -1.60
C PHE A 87 -10.59 11.43 -0.37
N LEU A 88 -9.55 11.74 0.41
CA LEU A 88 -9.65 12.43 1.71
C LEU A 88 -10.67 11.77 2.67
N GLY A 89 -10.70 10.43 2.68
CA GLY A 89 -11.58 9.63 3.54
C GLY A 89 -13.04 9.54 3.09
N ILE A 90 -13.39 10.12 1.95
CA ILE A 90 -14.74 10.14 1.41
C ILE A 90 -14.79 9.35 0.10
N TRP A 91 -15.82 8.52 -0.06
CA TRP A 91 -16.08 7.80 -1.31
C TRP A 91 -16.58 8.75 -2.39
N ARG A 92 -15.76 9.00 -3.42
CA ARG A 92 -16.03 9.88 -4.55
C ARG A 92 -16.40 9.09 -5.78
N THR A 93 -17.48 9.48 -6.47
CA THR A 93 -17.89 8.83 -7.73
C THR A 93 -17.02 9.32 -8.88
N LEU A 94 -16.55 8.40 -9.72
CA LEU A 94 -15.80 8.73 -10.94
C LEU A 94 -16.78 9.04 -12.07
N VAL A 95 -16.82 10.28 -12.56
CA VAL A 95 -17.73 10.72 -13.60
C VAL A 95 -16.99 11.29 -14.81
N TYR A 96 -17.65 11.28 -15.95
CA TYR A 96 -17.17 11.91 -17.18
C TYR A 96 -18.04 13.13 -17.51
N ALA A 97 -17.40 14.22 -17.94
CA ALA A 97 -18.07 15.41 -18.47
C ALA A 97 -17.40 15.82 -19.79
N TYR A 98 -18.19 16.16 -20.80
CA TYR A 98 -17.66 16.72 -22.04
C TYR A 98 -16.97 18.06 -21.80
N SER A 99 -15.75 18.23 -22.33
CA SER A 99 -15.03 19.50 -22.31
C SER A 99 -13.91 19.48 -23.36
N VAL A 100 -13.68 20.61 -24.01
CA VAL A 100 -12.55 20.79 -24.93
C VAL A 100 -11.20 20.69 -24.19
N LYS A 101 -11.19 21.08 -22.92
CA LYS A 101 -9.99 20.98 -22.07
C LYS A 101 -9.98 19.68 -21.26
N SER A 102 -8.99 18.83 -21.52
CA SER A 102 -8.80 17.62 -20.72
C SER A 102 -8.26 17.95 -19.33
N GLN A 103 -8.98 17.53 -18.29
CA GLN A 103 -8.57 17.70 -16.89
C GLN A 103 -9.28 16.68 -15.98
N VAL A 104 -8.72 16.48 -14.80
CA VAL A 104 -9.35 15.73 -13.70
C VAL A 104 -9.46 16.66 -12.51
N LYS A 105 -10.66 16.82 -11.96
CA LYS A 105 -10.92 17.72 -10.83
C LYS A 105 -11.88 17.09 -9.82
N LEU A 106 -11.82 17.56 -8.59
CA LEU A 106 -12.78 17.23 -7.53
C LEU A 106 -13.84 18.32 -7.48
N GLU A 107 -15.10 17.92 -7.56
CA GLU A 107 -16.25 18.81 -7.30
C GLU A 107 -17.26 18.05 -6.43
N ALA A 108 -17.64 18.64 -5.30
CA ALA A 108 -18.50 18.00 -4.31
C ALA A 108 -18.06 16.54 -4.04
N ASP A 109 -18.92 15.56 -4.33
CA ASP A 109 -18.67 14.13 -4.10
C ASP A 109 -18.21 13.37 -5.35
N GLU A 110 -17.72 14.10 -6.36
CA GLU A 110 -17.32 13.52 -7.64
C GLU A 110 -15.89 13.86 -8.02
N ILE A 111 -15.21 12.91 -8.64
CA ILE A 111 -13.96 13.14 -9.38
C ILE A 111 -14.32 13.13 -10.85
N ILE A 112 -14.29 14.32 -11.46
CA ILE A 112 -14.76 14.57 -12.82
C ILE A 112 -13.61 14.49 -13.81
N PHE A 113 -13.73 13.59 -14.78
CA PHE A 113 -12.85 13.47 -15.93
C PHE A 113 -13.46 14.25 -17.09
N SER A 114 -12.88 15.42 -17.39
CA SER A 114 -13.32 16.27 -18.49
C SER A 114 -12.43 16.02 -19.71
N ALA A 115 -13.05 15.76 -20.88
CA ALA A 115 -12.36 15.59 -22.16
C ALA A 115 -13.38 15.69 -23.32
N THR A 116 -12.90 15.77 -24.57
CA THR A 116 -13.76 15.71 -25.78
C THR A 116 -14.40 14.34 -25.93
N ASP A 117 -13.70 13.28 -25.55
CA ASP A 117 -14.15 11.90 -25.66
C ASP A 117 -14.15 11.22 -24.30
N LYS A 118 -15.04 10.22 -24.14
CA LYS A 118 -15.08 9.39 -22.95
C LYS A 118 -13.74 8.66 -22.77
N PRO A 119 -13.09 8.75 -21.60
CA PRO A 119 -11.78 8.16 -21.40
C PRO A 119 -11.81 6.62 -21.50
N THR A 120 -10.82 6.06 -22.16
CA THR A 120 -10.53 4.63 -22.08
C THR A 120 -10.10 4.27 -20.66
N GLN A 121 -10.16 2.98 -20.30
CA GLN A 121 -9.72 2.47 -19.00
C GLN A 121 -8.28 2.91 -18.65
N LYS A 122 -7.38 2.87 -19.62
CA LYS A 122 -5.99 3.31 -19.45
C LYS A 122 -5.89 4.81 -19.16
N GLN A 123 -6.67 5.62 -19.85
CA GLN A 123 -6.70 7.08 -19.64
C GLN A 123 -7.34 7.42 -18.28
N LEU A 124 -8.40 6.73 -17.89
CA LEU A 124 -9.04 6.87 -16.59
C LEU A 124 -8.04 6.60 -15.45
N LEU A 125 -7.35 5.45 -15.48
CA LEU A 125 -6.33 5.09 -14.50
C LEU A 125 -5.18 6.11 -14.45
N SER A 126 -4.63 6.49 -15.61
CA SER A 126 -3.51 7.44 -15.65
C SER A 126 -3.91 8.84 -15.20
N GLY A 127 -5.12 9.29 -15.54
CA GLY A 127 -5.68 10.57 -15.12
C GLY A 127 -5.89 10.60 -13.60
N LEU A 128 -6.47 9.54 -13.03
CA LEU A 128 -6.68 9.42 -11.59
C LEU A 128 -5.35 9.37 -10.83
N GLN A 129 -4.36 8.62 -11.31
CA GLN A 129 -3.02 8.58 -10.72
C GLN A 129 -2.35 9.97 -10.73
N SER A 130 -2.46 10.69 -11.84
CA SER A 130 -1.89 12.04 -11.98
C SER A 130 -2.58 13.02 -11.02
N PHE A 131 -3.89 12.95 -10.91
CA PHE A 131 -4.70 13.74 -9.97
C PHE A 131 -4.24 13.47 -8.52
N PHE A 132 -4.19 12.22 -8.08
CA PHE A 132 -3.76 11.87 -6.73
C PHE A 132 -2.33 12.35 -6.43
N LYS A 133 -1.40 12.17 -7.36
CA LYS A 133 0.00 12.65 -7.22
C LYS A 133 0.06 14.18 -7.09
N GLN A 134 -0.72 14.89 -7.88
CA GLN A 134 -0.78 16.35 -7.83
C GLN A 134 -1.34 16.83 -6.48
N GLN A 135 -2.44 16.24 -6.01
CA GLN A 135 -3.04 16.55 -4.72
C GLN A 135 -2.07 16.24 -3.56
N ALA A 136 -1.41 15.07 -3.61
CA ALA A 136 -0.39 14.70 -2.62
C ALA A 136 0.74 15.72 -2.58
N LYS A 137 1.25 16.17 -3.73
CA LYS A 137 2.30 17.17 -3.80
C LYS A 137 1.87 18.52 -3.23
N GLN A 138 0.66 18.97 -3.58
CA GLN A 138 0.12 20.24 -3.10
C GLN A 138 -0.08 20.26 -1.58
N TYR A 139 -0.65 19.20 -1.03
CA TYR A 139 -0.96 19.11 0.40
C TYR A 139 0.26 18.72 1.24
N MET A 140 0.90 17.58 0.93
CA MET A 140 1.85 16.96 1.86
C MET A 140 3.23 17.64 1.89
N VAL A 141 3.68 18.31 0.82
CA VAL A 141 4.98 19.01 0.83
C VAL A 141 4.99 20.14 1.87
N SER A 142 3.96 20.97 1.85
CA SER A 142 3.81 22.08 2.79
C SER A 142 3.66 21.60 4.23
N GLN A 143 2.84 20.57 4.46
CA GLN A 143 2.62 19.98 5.78
C GLN A 143 3.88 19.32 6.33
N THR A 144 4.63 18.56 5.49
CA THR A 144 5.91 17.96 5.89
C THR A 144 6.92 19.02 6.35
N SER A 145 7.05 20.09 5.57
CA SER A 145 7.94 21.21 5.94
C SER A 145 7.48 21.93 7.23
N ALA A 146 6.18 22.11 7.42
CA ALA A 146 5.63 22.72 8.63
C ALA A 146 5.90 21.84 9.88
N LYS A 147 5.67 20.53 9.80
CA LYS A 147 5.98 19.61 10.91
C LYS A 147 7.47 19.54 11.20
N ALA A 148 8.34 19.55 10.18
CA ALA A 148 9.80 19.59 10.35
C ALA A 148 10.26 20.88 11.03
N ARG A 149 9.67 22.05 10.70
CA ARG A 149 9.93 23.31 11.41
C ARG A 149 9.48 23.26 12.86
N ARG A 150 8.29 22.70 13.13
CA ARG A 150 7.77 22.52 14.50
C ARG A 150 8.73 21.72 15.38
N LEU A 151 9.37 20.69 14.81
CA LEU A 151 10.40 19.88 15.49
C LEU A 151 11.81 20.49 15.42
N LYS A 152 11.99 21.67 14.81
CA LYS A 152 13.30 22.35 14.61
C LYS A 152 14.32 21.50 13.86
N VAL A 153 13.87 20.76 12.83
CA VAL A 153 14.72 19.85 12.02
C VAL A 153 14.52 20.03 10.52
N VAL A 154 13.99 21.18 10.09
CA VAL A 154 13.72 21.43 8.66
C VAL A 154 14.98 21.35 7.80
N GLU A 155 16.16 21.71 8.32
CA GLU A 155 17.45 21.58 7.64
C GLU A 155 17.87 20.13 7.39
N ARG A 156 17.29 19.17 8.10
CA ARG A 156 17.49 17.74 7.84
C ARG A 156 16.59 17.20 6.73
N LEU A 157 15.54 17.93 6.36
CA LEU A 157 14.64 17.54 5.28
C LEU A 157 15.25 17.90 3.92
N SER A 158 15.77 16.91 3.19
CA SER A 158 16.40 17.13 1.89
C SER A 158 15.42 17.19 0.73
N GLU A 159 14.42 16.29 0.73
CA GLU A 159 13.46 16.17 -0.38
C GLU A 159 12.20 15.43 0.06
N VAL A 160 11.05 15.79 -0.53
CA VAL A 160 9.78 15.04 -0.43
C VAL A 160 9.43 14.48 -1.80
N VAL A 161 9.29 13.16 -1.91
CA VAL A 161 8.96 12.47 -3.17
C VAL A 161 7.72 11.60 -3.04
N PHE A 162 7.03 11.41 -4.16
CA PHE A 162 5.80 10.63 -4.24
C PHE A 162 5.97 9.46 -5.20
N ARG A 163 5.82 8.24 -4.70
CA ARG A 163 5.94 7.01 -5.50
C ARG A 163 4.87 6.01 -5.08
N ARG A 164 4.51 5.11 -5.97
CA ARG A 164 3.75 3.92 -5.58
C ARG A 164 4.70 2.90 -4.97
N THR A 165 4.35 2.39 -3.80
CA THR A 165 5.06 1.32 -3.09
C THR A 165 4.11 0.19 -2.73
N LYS A 166 4.59 -1.06 -2.72
CA LYS A 166 3.75 -2.23 -2.43
C LYS A 166 3.50 -2.46 -0.94
N SER A 167 4.42 -2.05 -0.07
CA SER A 167 4.44 -2.45 1.35
C SER A 167 4.59 -1.32 2.35
N LYS A 168 4.74 -0.07 1.91
CA LYS A 168 4.98 1.07 2.81
C LYS A 168 4.16 2.26 2.36
N TRP A 169 3.58 2.99 3.32
CA TRP A 169 2.91 4.25 3.07
C TRP A 169 3.88 5.42 3.04
N GLY A 170 4.95 5.34 3.85
CA GLY A 170 6.02 6.31 3.91
C GLY A 170 7.38 5.66 4.13
N HIS A 171 8.44 6.43 3.93
CA HIS A 171 9.82 6.05 4.24
C HIS A 171 10.70 7.28 4.30
N CYS A 172 11.43 7.45 5.42
CA CYS A 172 12.47 8.45 5.58
C CYS A 172 13.84 7.78 5.45
N THR A 173 14.74 8.35 4.65
CA THR A 173 16.12 7.89 4.52
C THR A 173 17.02 8.60 5.55
N SER A 174 18.20 8.02 5.83
CA SER A 174 19.23 8.65 6.68
C SER A 174 19.73 10.00 6.15
N ARG A 175 19.51 10.31 4.86
CA ARG A 175 19.85 11.58 4.22
C ARG A 175 18.70 12.59 4.23
N GLY A 176 17.64 12.34 4.99
CA GLY A 176 16.51 13.25 5.14
C GLY A 176 15.55 13.31 3.94
N ARG A 177 15.63 12.37 2.99
CA ARG A 177 14.63 12.24 1.94
C ARG A 177 13.43 11.49 2.49
N ILE A 178 12.24 12.12 2.42
CA ILE A 178 10.97 11.49 2.79
C ILE A 178 10.22 11.11 1.52
N GLN A 179 9.84 9.83 1.42
CA GLN A 179 9.01 9.31 0.34
C GLN A 179 7.64 8.92 0.87
N TYR A 180 6.58 9.35 0.19
CA TYR A 180 5.21 8.92 0.46
C TYR A 180 4.64 8.11 -0.70
N ASN A 181 3.76 7.16 -0.36
CA ASN A 181 2.87 6.56 -1.33
C ASN A 181 1.70 7.53 -1.55
N TRP A 182 1.57 8.06 -2.77
CA TRP A 182 0.54 9.05 -3.10
C TRP A 182 -0.89 8.50 -2.96
N LEU A 183 -1.10 7.17 -2.93
CA LEU A 183 -2.39 6.54 -2.65
C LEU A 183 -2.92 6.88 -1.24
N ILE A 184 -2.07 7.34 -0.33
CA ILE A 184 -2.48 7.84 0.99
C ILE A 184 -3.50 8.98 0.90
N MET A 185 -3.57 9.70 -0.22
CA MET A 185 -4.60 10.73 -0.45
C MET A 185 -6.04 10.19 -0.42
N GLY A 186 -6.23 8.86 -0.48
CA GLY A 186 -7.52 8.23 -0.20
C GLY A 186 -7.91 8.25 1.28
N ALA A 187 -6.97 8.39 2.20
CA ALA A 187 -7.22 8.39 3.63
C ALA A 187 -7.80 9.74 4.13
N PRO A 188 -8.48 9.76 5.30
CA PRO A 188 -8.83 11.00 5.98
C PRO A 188 -7.62 11.89 6.24
N GLU A 189 -7.80 13.21 6.22
CA GLU A 189 -6.71 14.17 6.44
C GLU A 189 -5.95 13.92 7.75
N ALA A 190 -6.63 13.58 8.83
CA ALA A 190 -5.99 13.25 10.11
C ALA A 190 -5.06 12.04 10.02
N VAL A 191 -5.36 11.05 9.15
CA VAL A 191 -4.53 9.88 8.90
C VAL A 191 -3.33 10.26 8.01
N ILE A 192 -3.53 11.13 7.03
CA ILE A 192 -2.44 11.67 6.20
C ILE A 192 -1.48 12.47 7.09
N ASP A 193 -2.00 13.33 7.96
CA ASP A 193 -1.22 14.13 8.90
C ASP A 193 -0.44 13.24 9.89
N TYR A 194 -1.06 12.16 10.38
CA TYR A 194 -0.36 11.16 11.19
C TYR A 194 0.83 10.56 10.43
N LEU A 195 0.64 10.15 9.18
CA LEU A 195 1.74 9.60 8.37
C LEU A 195 2.87 10.63 8.20
N ILE A 196 2.53 11.90 7.95
CA ILE A 196 3.52 12.98 7.86
C ILE A 196 4.28 13.14 9.19
N CYS A 197 3.59 13.15 10.33
CA CYS A 197 4.23 13.20 11.65
C CYS A 197 5.17 12.01 11.87
N HIS A 198 4.76 10.81 11.45
CA HIS A 198 5.56 9.59 11.54
C HIS A 198 6.87 9.72 10.75
N GLU A 199 6.81 10.11 9.48
CA GLU A 199 8.00 10.20 8.62
C GLU A 199 8.92 11.37 9.03
N VAL A 200 8.36 12.51 9.48
CA VAL A 200 9.15 13.64 9.98
C VAL A 200 9.85 13.27 11.29
N SER A 201 9.24 12.46 12.15
CA SER A 201 9.88 11.98 13.39
C SER A 201 11.13 11.14 13.11
N HIS A 202 11.21 10.47 11.96
CA HIS A 202 12.41 9.76 11.52
C HIS A 202 13.60 10.67 11.20
N LEU A 203 13.41 11.96 10.98
CA LEU A 203 14.52 12.92 10.88
C LEU A 203 15.29 13.07 12.21
N ILE A 204 14.70 12.66 13.34
CA ILE A 204 15.30 12.70 14.67
C ILE A 204 15.64 11.30 15.16
N GLN A 205 14.70 10.35 15.03
CA GLN A 205 14.80 8.99 15.54
C GLN A 205 14.66 7.97 14.41
N ALA A 206 15.76 7.32 14.04
CA ALA A 206 15.77 6.38 12.92
C ALA A 206 14.95 5.08 13.16
N ASN A 207 14.72 4.72 14.41
CA ASN A 207 13.98 3.53 14.83
C ASN A 207 12.71 3.89 15.61
N HIS A 208 11.77 2.95 15.69
CA HIS A 208 10.49 3.11 16.39
C HIS A 208 10.62 2.90 17.91
N SER A 209 11.62 3.55 18.55
CA SER A 209 11.83 3.52 19.98
C SER A 209 10.73 4.27 20.76
N ARG A 210 10.74 4.19 22.09
CA ARG A 210 9.84 4.99 22.94
C ARG A 210 9.98 6.50 22.67
N ALA A 211 11.20 6.98 22.42
CA ALA A 211 11.45 8.39 22.07
C ALA A 211 10.83 8.76 20.72
N PHE A 212 10.88 7.88 19.72
CA PHE A 212 10.20 8.09 18.44
C PHE A 212 8.68 8.25 18.63
N TRP A 213 8.04 7.33 19.35
CA TRP A 213 6.60 7.39 19.55
C TRP A 213 6.16 8.60 20.38
N ALA A 214 6.99 9.05 21.33
CA ALA A 214 6.74 10.30 22.05
C ALA A 214 6.76 11.54 21.13
N LEU A 215 7.65 11.57 20.12
CA LEU A 215 7.65 12.62 19.09
C LEU A 215 6.37 12.56 18.24
N VAL A 216 5.98 11.38 17.77
CA VAL A 216 4.76 11.21 16.99
C VAL A 216 3.54 11.66 17.79
N GLU A 217 3.42 11.22 19.05
CA GLU A 217 2.31 11.55 19.95
C GLU A 217 2.21 13.05 20.22
N SER A 218 3.35 13.75 20.37
CA SER A 218 3.36 15.21 20.56
C SER A 218 2.79 16.01 19.39
N MET A 219 2.82 15.44 18.18
CA MET A 219 2.30 16.06 16.95
C MET A 219 0.93 15.53 16.54
N SER A 220 0.65 14.27 16.85
CA SER A 220 -0.58 13.56 16.55
C SER A 220 -1.00 12.72 17.76
N PRO A 221 -1.70 13.30 18.75
CA PRO A 221 -2.07 12.61 20.00
C PRO A 221 -2.85 11.31 19.76
N ASP A 222 -3.74 11.30 18.76
CA ASP A 222 -4.55 10.14 18.38
C ASP A 222 -3.85 9.19 17.41
N TYR A 223 -2.52 9.19 17.34
CA TYR A 223 -1.75 8.43 16.33
C TYR A 223 -2.10 6.95 16.29
N LYS A 224 -2.42 6.31 17.42
CA LYS A 224 -2.81 4.89 17.46
C LYS A 224 -4.11 4.62 16.70
N ARG A 225 -5.10 5.52 16.85
CA ARG A 225 -6.36 5.46 16.11
C ARG A 225 -6.11 5.60 14.59
N HIS A 226 -5.27 6.54 14.20
CA HIS A 226 -4.93 6.79 12.80
C HIS A 226 -4.12 5.62 12.19
N GLN A 227 -3.19 5.04 12.94
CA GLN A 227 -2.43 3.85 12.56
C GLN A 227 -3.36 2.64 12.34
N ASN A 228 -4.31 2.40 13.25
CA ASN A 228 -5.28 1.32 13.12
C ASN A 228 -6.17 1.54 11.90
N TRP A 229 -6.67 2.75 11.69
CA TRP A 229 -7.45 3.09 10.51
C TRP A 229 -6.70 2.75 9.23
N LEU A 230 -5.43 3.16 9.12
CA LEU A 230 -4.60 2.91 7.94
C LEU A 230 -4.34 1.42 7.70
N ASN A 231 -4.18 0.63 8.76
CA ASN A 231 -4.05 -0.83 8.67
C ASN A 231 -5.33 -1.47 8.15
N ASP A 232 -6.49 -1.04 8.66
CA ASP A 232 -7.79 -1.63 8.34
C ASP A 232 -8.27 -1.28 6.91
N HIS A 233 -7.90 -0.08 6.41
CA HIS A 233 -8.34 0.45 5.12
C HIS A 233 -7.26 0.42 4.03
N SER A 234 -6.08 -0.15 4.33
CA SER A 234 -4.95 -0.18 3.39
C SER A 234 -5.28 -0.79 2.02
N ILE A 235 -6.27 -1.69 1.97
CA ILE A 235 -6.70 -2.38 0.76
C ILE A 235 -7.58 -1.49 -0.10
N GLU A 236 -8.51 -0.78 0.49
CA GLU A 236 -9.39 0.17 -0.19
C GLU A 236 -8.61 1.34 -0.82
N LEU A 237 -7.44 1.64 -0.25
CA LEU A 237 -6.51 2.62 -0.82
C LEU A 237 -5.67 2.06 -1.99
N SER A 238 -5.60 0.73 -2.17
CA SER A 238 -4.66 0.06 -3.08
C SER A 238 -5.32 -0.35 -4.40
N TRP A 239 -5.81 0.61 -5.18
CA TRP A 239 -6.56 0.37 -6.42
C TRP A 239 -5.70 0.35 -7.71
N CYS A 240 -4.39 0.44 -7.63
CA CYS A 240 -3.49 0.37 -8.80
C CYS A 240 -2.19 -0.39 -8.49
#